data_1ce4092985b3157ff4c29344cf8ab393
#
_entry.id   1ce4092985b3157ff4c29344cf8ab393
#
_cell.length_a   1.000
_cell.length_b   1.000
_cell.length_c   1.000
_cell.angle_alpha   90.00
_cell.angle_beta   90.00
_cell.angle_gamma   90.00
#
_symmetry.space_group_name_H-M   'P 1'
#
loop_
_entity.id
_entity.type
_entity.pdbx_description
1 polymer ?
#
loop_
_entity_poly.entity_id
_entity_poly.type
_entity_poly.pdbx_seq_one_letter_code
_entity_poly.pdbx_strand_id
1 'polypeptide(L)'
;MSNILSYETVSLDEHENALVILDQTRLPNEIVMLHLTDIADIRKAIYTLQVRGAPAIGIAAAFGLYLAAKSIHAKNSSESREEFLARLHEAKEYLNSARPTAVNLSWALSRMENTAVRNRSKSIPEILEVLRNESIAIKSEDTEMCRKIGEYGLTLIHDGDGILTHCNAGQLATSKYGTALAPIHLGRERGMQFRVYCDETRPLLQGARLSTFELTADGVDTTLICDNMASQVMKEGRISAVFVGCDRVAANGDACNKIGTSGVAILAKHYGIPFYVLGPTSTIDMSIQTGKDIVIEQRPPEEITEMWYSKRMAPDGVKVYNPAFDVTSHELIAGIVTEKGIAKPPYTESLKKIMLP
;
A
#
# COMPACT_ATOMS: atom_id res chain seq x y z
N MET A 1 18.81 16.88 -6.95
CA MET A 1 17.38 16.52 -6.77
C MET A 1 17.13 16.43 -5.28
N SER A 2 16.01 16.95 -4.78
CA SER A 2 15.62 16.73 -3.39
C SER A 2 15.40 15.23 -3.18
N ASN A 3 15.91 14.69 -2.07
CA ASN A 3 15.73 13.28 -1.76
C ASN A 3 14.26 13.01 -1.43
N ILE A 4 13.58 12.17 -2.22
CA ILE A 4 12.16 11.81 -2.01
C ILE A 4 11.92 11.22 -0.62
N LEU A 5 12.90 10.54 -0.05
CA LEU A 5 12.80 9.93 1.27
C LEU A 5 12.75 10.96 2.41
N SER A 6 13.09 12.23 2.13
CA SER A 6 12.90 13.35 3.07
C SER A 6 11.47 13.86 3.15
N TYR A 7 10.60 13.45 2.22
CA TYR A 7 9.18 13.82 2.23
C TYR A 7 8.34 12.72 2.90
N GLU A 8 7.39 13.12 3.71
CA GLU A 8 6.36 12.20 4.19
C GLU A 8 5.34 11.93 3.10
N THR A 9 5.03 10.67 2.87
CA THR A 9 4.00 10.27 1.88
C THR A 9 2.63 10.83 2.24
N VAL A 10 2.31 10.81 3.55
CA VAL A 10 1.05 11.27 4.12
C VAL A 10 1.31 11.89 5.49
N SER A 11 0.86 13.11 5.72
CA SER A 11 0.95 13.78 7.02
C SER A 11 -0.27 14.66 7.31
N LEU A 12 -0.43 15.02 8.57
CA LEU A 12 -1.43 15.97 9.03
C LEU A 12 -0.74 17.31 9.33
N ASP A 13 -1.12 18.35 8.63
CA ASP A 13 -0.78 19.72 8.99
C ASP A 13 -1.89 20.30 9.88
N GLU A 14 -1.61 20.40 11.18
CA GLU A 14 -2.56 20.93 12.15
C GLU A 14 -2.71 22.44 12.09
N HIS A 15 -1.69 23.15 11.61
CA HIS A 15 -1.73 24.59 11.47
C HIS A 15 -2.67 25.02 10.34
N GLU A 16 -2.53 24.35 9.18
CA GLU A 16 -3.39 24.61 8.02
C GLU A 16 -4.70 23.81 8.06
N ASN A 17 -4.86 22.88 9.03
CA ASN A 17 -5.94 21.91 9.07
C ASN A 17 -6.06 21.12 7.76
N ALA A 18 -4.95 20.62 7.27
CA ALA A 18 -4.84 19.97 5.99
C ALA A 18 -4.28 18.54 6.10
N LEU A 19 -4.81 17.65 5.29
CA LEU A 19 -4.12 16.42 4.90
C LEU A 19 -3.07 16.80 3.87
N VAL A 20 -1.80 16.54 4.18
CA VAL A 20 -0.70 16.77 3.24
C VAL A 20 -0.28 15.44 2.63
N ILE A 21 -0.30 15.34 1.31
CA ILE A 21 0.10 14.15 0.57
C ILE A 21 1.10 14.51 -0.54
N LEU A 22 1.98 13.57 -0.83
CA LEU A 22 2.79 13.61 -2.03
C LEU A 22 1.95 13.11 -3.23
N ASP A 23 1.76 13.95 -4.25
CA ASP A 23 1.02 13.57 -5.47
C ASP A 23 1.82 12.57 -6.30
N GLN A 24 1.49 11.28 -6.13
CA GLN A 24 2.20 10.20 -6.81
C GLN A 24 1.87 10.10 -8.31
N THR A 25 0.87 10.82 -8.80
CA THR A 25 0.55 10.87 -10.23
C THR A 25 1.56 11.73 -11.00
N ARG A 26 2.27 12.63 -10.30
CA ARG A 26 3.30 13.50 -10.86
C ARG A 26 4.70 12.87 -10.88
N LEU A 27 4.93 11.87 -10.03
CA LEU A 27 6.21 11.17 -9.96
C LEU A 27 6.49 10.34 -11.23
N PRO A 28 7.75 10.22 -11.65
CA PRO A 28 8.98 10.75 -11.04
C PRO A 28 9.35 12.17 -11.49
N ASN A 29 8.56 12.79 -12.38
CA ASN A 29 8.95 14.02 -13.07
C ASN A 29 8.87 15.28 -12.18
N GLU A 30 7.88 15.31 -11.27
CA GLU A 30 7.63 16.44 -10.38
C GLU A 30 7.35 15.94 -8.96
N ILE A 31 7.91 16.60 -7.95
CA ILE A 31 7.58 16.39 -6.55
C ILE A 31 6.59 17.49 -6.16
N VAL A 32 5.32 17.12 -5.97
CA VAL A 32 4.23 18.04 -5.64
C VAL A 32 3.59 17.61 -4.34
N MET A 33 3.57 18.49 -3.34
CA MET A 33 2.84 18.30 -2.10
C MET A 33 1.47 18.96 -2.24
N LEU A 34 0.41 18.20 -1.96
CA LEU A 34 -0.97 18.71 -1.96
C LEU A 34 -1.44 18.90 -0.51
N HIS A 35 -2.00 20.06 -0.23
CA HIS A 35 -2.62 20.39 1.05
C HIS A 35 -4.14 20.36 0.89
N LEU A 36 -4.77 19.30 1.38
CA LEU A 36 -6.17 18.98 1.17
C LEU A 36 -6.96 19.24 2.45
N THR A 37 -7.86 20.24 2.40
CA THR A 37 -8.68 20.67 3.54
C THR A 37 -10.14 20.21 3.44
N ASP A 38 -10.59 19.88 2.23
CA ASP A 38 -11.97 19.45 1.97
C ASP A 38 -12.05 17.93 1.76
N ILE A 39 -13.10 17.34 2.32
CA ILE A 39 -13.33 15.88 2.23
C ILE A 39 -13.52 15.40 0.78
N ALA A 40 -14.06 16.23 -0.11
CA ALA A 40 -14.25 15.86 -1.50
C ALA A 40 -12.92 15.76 -2.25
N ASP A 41 -11.99 16.68 -1.97
CA ASP A 41 -10.64 16.64 -2.52
C ASP A 41 -9.85 15.45 -1.98
N ILE A 42 -10.00 15.14 -0.68
CA ILE A 42 -9.37 13.95 -0.07
C ILE A 42 -9.89 12.67 -0.73
N ARG A 43 -11.22 12.54 -0.88
CA ARG A 43 -11.83 11.40 -1.58
C ARG A 43 -11.32 11.30 -3.02
N LYS A 44 -11.27 12.43 -3.73
CA LYS A 44 -10.75 12.50 -5.11
C LYS A 44 -9.30 12.05 -5.17
N ALA A 45 -8.44 12.49 -4.26
CA ALA A 45 -7.04 12.12 -4.20
C ALA A 45 -6.83 10.60 -4.04
N ILE A 46 -7.67 9.94 -3.22
CA ILE A 46 -7.68 8.47 -3.06
C ILE A 46 -8.18 7.80 -4.35
N TYR A 47 -9.27 8.30 -4.94
CA TYR A 47 -9.87 7.74 -6.15
C TYR A 47 -8.94 7.83 -7.36
N THR A 48 -8.27 8.98 -7.56
CA THR A 48 -7.37 9.25 -8.69
C THR A 48 -5.94 8.76 -8.45
N LEU A 49 -5.66 8.07 -7.34
CA LEU A 49 -4.35 7.52 -6.98
C LEU A 49 -3.26 8.60 -6.75
N GLN A 50 -3.63 9.83 -6.41
CA GLN A 50 -2.68 10.84 -5.94
C GLN A 50 -2.03 10.39 -4.63
N VAL A 51 -2.79 9.70 -3.78
CA VAL A 51 -2.29 8.85 -2.70
C VAL A 51 -2.72 7.41 -2.97
N ARG A 52 -1.79 6.46 -2.90
CA ARG A 52 -2.01 5.04 -3.20
C ARG A 52 -1.15 4.13 -2.31
N GLY A 53 -1.42 2.82 -2.37
CA GLY A 53 -0.85 1.82 -1.47
C GLY A 53 -1.79 1.57 -0.28
N ALA A 54 -1.98 0.29 0.07
CA ALA A 54 -2.98 -0.09 1.06
C ALA A 54 -2.82 0.66 2.40
N PRO A 55 -1.63 0.75 3.02
CA PRO A 55 -1.46 1.51 4.26
C PRO A 55 -1.63 3.03 4.08
N ALA A 56 -1.01 3.62 3.06
CA ALA A 56 -1.05 5.08 2.86
C ALA A 56 -2.48 5.62 2.65
N ILE A 57 -3.35 4.87 1.92
CA ILE A 57 -4.76 5.29 1.77
C ILE A 57 -5.55 5.18 3.08
N GLY A 58 -5.23 4.20 3.93
CA GLY A 58 -5.82 4.08 5.26
C GLY A 58 -5.45 5.26 6.17
N ILE A 59 -4.19 5.66 6.17
CA ILE A 59 -3.69 6.83 6.93
C ILE A 59 -4.34 8.12 6.40
N ALA A 60 -4.37 8.31 5.07
CA ALA A 60 -5.00 9.47 4.45
C ALA A 60 -6.49 9.57 4.80
N ALA A 61 -7.20 8.43 4.82
CA ALA A 61 -8.59 8.37 5.21
C ALA A 61 -8.81 8.67 6.69
N ALA A 62 -7.93 8.20 7.58
CA ALA A 62 -8.01 8.49 9.01
C ALA A 62 -7.84 10.00 9.28
N PHE A 63 -6.82 10.64 8.69
CA PHE A 63 -6.66 12.09 8.77
C PHE A 63 -7.83 12.83 8.12
N GLY A 64 -8.29 12.35 6.94
CA GLY A 64 -9.44 12.94 6.24
C GLY A 64 -10.73 12.89 7.06
N LEU A 65 -11.00 11.79 7.76
CA LEU A 65 -12.18 11.68 8.62
C LEU A 65 -12.06 12.56 9.87
N TYR A 66 -10.86 12.70 10.46
CA TYR A 66 -10.62 13.66 11.53
C TYR A 66 -10.87 15.12 11.08
N LEU A 67 -10.36 15.51 9.91
CA LEU A 67 -10.58 16.85 9.35
C LEU A 67 -12.06 17.11 9.03
N ALA A 68 -12.74 16.09 8.50
CA ALA A 68 -14.20 16.14 8.28
C ALA A 68 -14.95 16.35 9.59
N ALA A 69 -14.59 15.63 10.67
CA ALA A 69 -15.17 15.79 12.00
C ALA A 69 -15.00 17.22 12.54
N LYS A 70 -13.81 17.82 12.38
CA LYS A 70 -13.57 19.24 12.73
C LYS A 70 -14.47 20.17 11.94
N SER A 71 -14.57 19.97 10.63
CA SER A 71 -15.42 20.79 9.74
C SER A 71 -16.91 20.67 10.09
N ILE A 72 -17.38 19.46 10.45
CA ILE A 72 -18.74 19.21 10.90
C ILE A 72 -19.05 20.07 12.14
N HIS A 73 -18.22 19.97 13.17
CA HIS A 73 -18.43 20.71 14.41
C HIS A 73 -18.29 22.23 14.23
N ALA A 74 -17.35 22.69 13.40
CA ALA A 74 -17.15 24.12 13.13
C ALA A 74 -18.37 24.77 12.41
N LYS A 75 -19.08 24.00 11.57
CA LYS A 75 -20.28 24.47 10.86
C LYS A 75 -21.51 24.53 11.75
N ASN A 76 -21.59 23.76 12.82
CA ASN A 76 -22.71 23.75 13.77
C ASN A 76 -22.22 23.37 15.17
N SER A 77 -21.72 24.35 15.91
CA SER A 77 -21.18 24.13 17.26
C SER A 77 -22.27 23.79 18.31
N SER A 78 -23.55 23.95 17.97
CA SER A 78 -24.71 23.65 18.85
C SER A 78 -25.36 22.30 18.56
N GLU A 79 -24.80 21.49 17.62
CA GLU A 79 -25.34 20.17 17.31
C GLU A 79 -25.26 19.21 18.51
N SER A 80 -26.21 18.29 18.57
CA SER A 80 -26.17 17.19 19.54
C SER A 80 -25.06 16.19 19.17
N ARG A 81 -24.63 15.40 20.15
CA ARG A 81 -23.62 14.35 19.92
C ARG A 81 -24.14 13.27 18.96
N GLU A 82 -25.42 12.98 19.01
CA GLU A 82 -26.10 12.03 18.13
C GLU A 82 -26.08 12.51 16.68
N GLU A 83 -26.36 13.79 16.42
CA GLU A 83 -26.28 14.41 15.09
C GLU A 83 -24.84 14.45 14.58
N PHE A 84 -23.89 14.81 15.45
CA PHE A 84 -22.46 14.78 15.12
C PHE A 84 -21.99 13.39 14.68
N LEU A 85 -22.33 12.34 15.44
CA LEU A 85 -21.96 10.97 15.12
C LEU A 85 -22.62 10.46 13.82
N ALA A 86 -23.87 10.84 13.57
CA ALA A 86 -24.56 10.51 12.31
C ALA A 86 -23.84 11.14 11.10
N ARG A 87 -23.48 12.42 11.19
CA ARG A 87 -22.73 13.12 10.12
C ARG A 87 -21.30 12.58 9.97
N LEU A 88 -20.67 12.15 11.06
CA LEU A 88 -19.36 11.47 11.00
C LEU A 88 -19.48 10.15 10.25
N HIS A 89 -20.56 9.40 10.47
CA HIS A 89 -20.85 8.17 9.73
C HIS A 89 -21.01 8.44 8.22
N GLU A 90 -21.79 9.48 7.85
CA GLU A 90 -21.93 9.90 6.45
C GLU A 90 -20.59 10.25 5.81
N ALA A 91 -19.73 10.99 6.51
CA ALA A 91 -18.41 11.36 6.06
C ALA A 91 -17.50 10.11 5.87
N LYS A 92 -17.58 9.15 6.78
CA LYS A 92 -16.90 7.85 6.67
C LYS A 92 -17.32 7.11 5.41
N GLU A 93 -18.62 6.94 5.18
CA GLU A 93 -19.15 6.23 3.99
C GLU A 93 -18.78 6.96 2.69
N TYR A 94 -18.79 8.29 2.70
CA TYR A 94 -18.35 9.07 1.56
C TYR A 94 -16.87 8.83 1.22
N LEU A 95 -15.97 8.81 2.20
CA LEU A 95 -14.55 8.51 1.97
C LEU A 95 -14.37 7.04 1.52
N ASN A 96 -15.10 6.11 2.14
CA ASN A 96 -15.04 4.69 1.82
C ASN A 96 -15.43 4.40 0.36
N SER A 97 -16.36 5.19 -0.19
CA SER A 97 -16.81 5.08 -1.58
C SER A 97 -15.73 5.39 -2.62
N ALA A 98 -14.58 5.94 -2.21
CA ALA A 98 -13.47 6.20 -3.13
C ALA A 98 -12.89 4.90 -3.70
N ARG A 99 -12.73 3.87 -2.84
CA ARG A 99 -12.23 2.54 -3.26
C ARG A 99 -12.84 1.43 -2.38
N PRO A 100 -14.07 0.98 -2.68
CA PRO A 100 -14.82 0.05 -1.82
C PRO A 100 -14.15 -1.31 -1.58
N THR A 101 -13.24 -1.72 -2.47
CA THR A 101 -12.50 -2.99 -2.36
C THR A 101 -11.21 -2.89 -1.53
N ALA A 102 -10.79 -1.68 -1.16
CA ALA A 102 -9.55 -1.45 -0.43
C ALA A 102 -9.72 -1.71 1.07
N VAL A 103 -9.18 -2.85 1.55
CA VAL A 103 -9.33 -3.32 2.93
C VAL A 103 -8.85 -2.28 3.95
N ASN A 104 -7.65 -1.73 3.77
CA ASN A 104 -7.07 -0.79 4.73
C ASN A 104 -7.82 0.55 4.81
N LEU A 105 -8.45 0.99 3.71
CA LEU A 105 -9.32 2.16 3.70
C LEU A 105 -10.50 1.96 4.66
N SER A 106 -11.26 0.89 4.45
CA SER A 106 -12.43 0.55 5.26
C SER A 106 -12.05 0.27 6.72
N TRP A 107 -10.91 -0.40 6.94
CA TRP A 107 -10.40 -0.70 8.28
C TRP A 107 -10.07 0.58 9.06
N ALA A 108 -9.32 1.51 8.48
CA ALA A 108 -8.93 2.75 9.13
C ALA A 108 -10.16 3.63 9.46
N LEU A 109 -11.06 3.78 8.49
CA LEU A 109 -12.31 4.52 8.67
C LEU A 109 -13.20 3.90 9.77
N SER A 110 -13.32 2.58 9.80
CA SER A 110 -14.09 1.87 10.83
C SER A 110 -13.45 2.00 12.21
N ARG A 111 -12.12 1.95 12.29
CA ARG A 111 -11.36 2.18 13.53
C ARG A 111 -11.61 3.58 14.07
N MET A 112 -11.55 4.60 13.23
CA MET A 112 -11.85 6.00 13.60
C MET A 112 -13.29 6.16 14.11
N GLU A 113 -14.29 5.65 13.39
CA GLU A 113 -15.69 5.71 13.78
C GLU A 113 -15.92 4.99 15.11
N ASN A 114 -15.41 3.77 15.27
CA ASN A 114 -15.53 3.00 16.52
C ASN A 114 -14.92 3.75 17.70
N THR A 115 -13.83 4.48 17.48
CA THR A 115 -13.18 5.32 18.50
C THR A 115 -14.09 6.48 18.92
N ALA A 116 -14.76 7.16 17.97
CA ALA A 116 -15.75 8.17 18.29
C ALA A 116 -16.94 7.59 19.08
N VAL A 117 -17.50 6.46 18.62
CA VAL A 117 -18.65 5.79 19.25
C VAL A 117 -18.32 5.33 20.69
N ARG A 118 -17.13 4.77 20.93
CA ARG A 118 -16.69 4.38 22.29
C ARG A 118 -16.58 5.58 23.23
N ASN A 119 -16.33 6.76 22.71
CA ASN A 119 -16.19 8.00 23.46
C ASN A 119 -17.44 8.91 23.42
N ARG A 120 -18.59 8.39 22.98
CA ARG A 120 -19.84 9.16 22.79
C ARG A 120 -20.39 9.87 24.03
N SER A 121 -19.94 9.49 25.24
CA SER A 121 -20.31 10.18 26.48
C SER A 121 -19.54 11.47 26.71
N LYS A 122 -18.44 11.72 26.00
CA LYS A 122 -17.62 12.94 26.09
C LYS A 122 -18.26 14.08 25.31
N SER A 123 -17.78 15.31 25.52
CA SER A 123 -18.13 16.45 24.68
C SER A 123 -17.55 16.30 23.26
N ILE A 124 -18.12 16.97 22.28
CA ILE A 124 -17.64 16.90 20.90
C ILE A 124 -16.17 17.37 20.77
N PRO A 125 -15.73 18.47 21.42
CA PRO A 125 -14.29 18.82 21.43
C PRO A 125 -13.38 17.71 21.97
N GLU A 126 -13.78 16.98 23.03
CA GLU A 126 -13.03 15.85 23.53
C GLU A 126 -13.02 14.64 22.56
N ILE A 127 -14.14 14.41 21.85
CA ILE A 127 -14.20 13.39 20.78
C ILE A 127 -13.24 13.75 19.65
N LEU A 128 -13.18 15.04 19.25
CA LEU A 128 -12.24 15.51 18.22
C LEU A 128 -10.78 15.28 18.63
N GLU A 129 -10.42 15.54 19.90
CA GLU A 129 -9.07 15.28 20.39
C GLU A 129 -8.75 13.77 20.37
N VAL A 130 -9.71 12.92 20.74
CA VAL A 130 -9.54 11.46 20.67
C VAL A 130 -9.37 11.00 19.22
N LEU A 131 -10.15 11.53 18.28
CA LEU A 131 -10.02 11.21 16.85
C LEU A 131 -8.68 11.68 16.27
N ARG A 132 -8.20 12.87 16.68
CA ARG A 132 -6.87 13.35 16.33
C ARG A 132 -5.80 12.35 16.76
N ASN A 133 -5.80 11.99 18.04
CA ASN A 133 -4.81 11.07 18.59
C ASN A 133 -4.87 9.69 17.94
N GLU A 134 -6.08 9.19 17.64
CA GLU A 134 -6.26 7.92 16.94
C GLU A 134 -5.70 7.96 15.51
N SER A 135 -5.93 9.04 14.77
CA SER A 135 -5.38 9.18 13.42
C SER A 135 -3.84 9.22 13.39
N ILE A 136 -3.24 9.88 14.37
CA ILE A 136 -1.77 9.90 14.57
C ILE A 136 -1.27 8.51 14.96
N ALA A 137 -2.01 7.79 15.82
CA ALA A 137 -1.67 6.43 16.23
C ALA A 137 -1.66 5.46 15.03
N ILE A 138 -2.66 5.54 14.14
CA ILE A 138 -2.73 4.75 12.91
C ILE A 138 -1.44 4.93 12.07
N LYS A 139 -0.98 6.18 11.88
CA LYS A 139 0.27 6.47 11.15
C LYS A 139 1.50 5.91 11.88
N SER A 140 1.59 6.10 13.19
CA SER A 140 2.75 5.66 13.99
C SER A 140 2.86 4.14 14.04
N GLU A 141 1.72 3.45 14.18
CA GLU A 141 1.64 2.00 14.14
C GLU A 141 2.07 1.44 12.78
N ASP A 142 1.66 2.09 11.67
CA ASP A 142 2.09 1.71 10.34
C ASP A 142 3.61 1.82 10.18
N THR A 143 4.21 2.91 10.65
CA THR A 143 5.68 3.07 10.64
C THR A 143 6.39 1.93 11.36
N GLU A 144 5.91 1.57 12.55
CA GLU A 144 6.51 0.49 13.33
C GLU A 144 6.25 -0.89 12.71
N MET A 145 5.07 -1.12 12.15
CA MET A 145 4.78 -2.36 11.41
C MET A 145 5.71 -2.50 10.20
N CYS A 146 5.88 -1.45 9.40
CA CYS A 146 6.78 -1.46 8.26
C CYS A 146 8.24 -1.72 8.68
N ARG A 147 8.69 -1.10 9.77
CA ARG A 147 10.03 -1.35 10.33
C ARG A 147 10.22 -2.81 10.71
N LYS A 148 9.26 -3.41 11.42
CA LYS A 148 9.32 -4.84 11.82
C LYS A 148 9.27 -5.78 10.62
N ILE A 149 8.43 -5.51 9.61
CA ILE A 149 8.43 -6.26 8.36
C ILE A 149 9.81 -6.21 7.72
N GLY A 150 10.43 -5.03 7.70
CA GLY A 150 11.80 -4.84 7.23
C GLY A 150 12.83 -5.67 7.98
N GLU A 151 12.75 -5.70 9.32
CA GLU A 151 13.64 -6.50 10.17
C GLU A 151 13.52 -8.00 9.85
N TYR A 152 12.30 -8.52 9.80
CA TYR A 152 12.10 -9.94 9.47
C TYR A 152 12.49 -10.24 8.02
N GLY A 153 12.13 -9.37 7.07
CA GLY A 153 12.50 -9.56 5.66
C GLY A 153 14.02 -9.51 5.44
N LEU A 154 14.75 -8.68 6.20
CA LEU A 154 16.20 -8.58 6.11
C LEU A 154 16.91 -9.88 6.53
N THR A 155 16.27 -10.73 7.34
CA THR A 155 16.82 -12.06 7.70
C THR A 155 16.79 -13.05 6.53
N LEU A 156 16.14 -12.73 5.43
CA LEU A 156 15.96 -13.60 4.25
C LEU A 156 16.94 -13.30 3.11
N ILE A 157 17.72 -12.24 3.23
CA ILE A 157 18.64 -11.74 2.20
C ILE A 157 20.00 -11.39 2.83
N HIS A 158 21.04 -11.33 1.98
CA HIS A 158 22.42 -11.07 2.38
C HIS A 158 22.97 -9.85 1.63
N ASP A 159 24.08 -9.32 2.13
CA ASP A 159 24.83 -8.28 1.44
C ASP A 159 25.25 -8.73 0.05
N GLY A 160 25.04 -7.90 -0.96
CA GLY A 160 25.34 -8.19 -2.36
C GLY A 160 24.25 -8.94 -3.13
N ASP A 161 23.14 -9.33 -2.47
CA ASP A 161 22.05 -10.07 -3.14
C ASP A 161 21.37 -9.24 -4.24
N GLY A 162 20.92 -9.97 -5.27
CA GLY A 162 20.02 -9.46 -6.31
C GLY A 162 18.57 -9.73 -5.94
N ILE A 163 17.76 -8.70 -5.89
CA ILE A 163 16.35 -8.80 -5.48
C ILE A 163 15.46 -8.31 -6.62
N LEU A 164 14.44 -9.09 -6.97
CA LEU A 164 13.41 -8.66 -7.90
C LEU A 164 12.17 -8.20 -7.14
N THR A 165 11.59 -7.08 -7.55
CA THR A 165 10.32 -6.58 -7.01
C THR A 165 9.34 -6.22 -8.12
N HIS A 166 8.04 -6.31 -7.81
CA HIS A 166 6.95 -6.00 -8.72
C HIS A 166 6.00 -5.01 -8.07
N CYS A 167 5.53 -4.01 -8.82
CA CYS A 167 4.73 -2.88 -8.34
C CYS A 167 5.53 -1.92 -7.44
N ASN A 168 4.87 -1.27 -6.48
CA ASN A 168 5.51 -0.44 -5.47
C ASN A 168 4.90 -0.73 -4.10
N ALA A 169 5.67 -1.40 -3.28
CA ALA A 169 5.40 -1.64 -1.87
C ALA A 169 6.53 -1.05 -1.00
N GLY A 170 6.97 0.14 -1.33
CA GLY A 170 7.96 0.93 -0.64
C GLY A 170 7.37 2.05 0.21
N GLN A 171 8.19 3.03 0.58
CA GLN A 171 7.80 4.18 1.40
C GLN A 171 6.60 4.93 0.82
N LEU A 172 6.53 5.06 -0.51
CA LEU A 172 5.42 5.75 -1.18
C LEU A 172 4.06 5.05 -1.03
N ALA A 173 4.05 3.80 -0.57
CA ALA A 173 2.82 3.04 -0.31
C ALA A 173 2.40 3.01 1.17
N THR A 174 3.20 3.57 2.07
CA THR A 174 3.08 3.49 3.53
C THR A 174 3.40 4.84 4.17
N SER A 175 3.53 4.87 5.49
CA SER A 175 4.05 6.05 6.20
C SER A 175 5.57 6.20 6.09
N LYS A 176 6.30 5.06 6.15
CA LYS A 176 7.77 4.99 6.07
C LYS A 176 8.22 3.56 5.75
N TYR A 177 9.39 3.39 5.14
CA TYR A 177 10.05 2.13 4.76
C TYR A 177 9.34 1.30 3.67
N GLY A 178 8.02 1.26 3.64
CA GLY A 178 7.28 0.30 2.83
C GLY A 178 7.12 -1.07 3.50
N THR A 179 6.70 -2.04 2.72
CA THR A 179 6.62 -3.45 3.13
C THR A 179 7.66 -4.29 2.39
N ALA A 180 7.50 -4.52 1.09
CA ALA A 180 8.46 -5.31 0.31
C ALA A 180 9.82 -4.63 0.15
N LEU A 181 9.87 -3.30 0.10
CA LEU A 181 11.13 -2.55 0.03
C LEU A 181 11.72 -2.22 1.41
N ALA A 182 10.98 -2.42 2.50
CA ALA A 182 11.47 -2.15 3.85
C ALA A 182 12.78 -2.89 4.20
N PRO A 183 12.98 -4.17 3.86
CA PRO A 183 14.25 -4.86 4.10
C PRO A 183 15.43 -4.19 3.37
N ILE A 184 15.18 -3.66 2.17
CA ILE A 184 16.21 -3.00 1.35
C ILE A 184 16.60 -1.67 1.99
N HIS A 185 15.62 -0.82 2.35
CA HIS A 185 15.87 0.47 3.01
C HIS A 185 16.59 0.28 4.36
N LEU A 186 16.13 -0.64 5.21
CA LEU A 186 16.77 -0.94 6.48
C LEU A 186 18.19 -1.51 6.31
N GLY A 187 18.39 -2.38 5.34
CA GLY A 187 19.70 -2.91 5.01
C GLY A 187 20.66 -1.79 4.59
N ARG A 188 20.18 -0.85 3.76
CA ARG A 188 20.95 0.35 3.36
C ARG A 188 21.33 1.22 4.57
N GLU A 189 20.39 1.48 5.47
CA GLU A 189 20.68 2.20 6.73
C GLU A 189 21.80 1.52 7.55
N ARG A 190 21.97 0.20 7.40
CA ARG A 190 23.00 -0.63 8.06
C ARG A 190 24.27 -0.83 7.23
N GLY A 191 24.37 -0.18 6.07
CA GLY A 191 25.53 -0.25 5.19
C GLY A 191 25.55 -1.42 4.23
N MET A 192 24.50 -2.24 4.16
CA MET A 192 24.38 -3.32 3.18
C MET A 192 24.15 -2.78 1.77
N GLN A 193 24.60 -3.54 0.78
CA GLN A 193 24.43 -3.24 -0.63
C GLN A 193 23.53 -4.28 -1.29
N PHE A 194 22.62 -3.83 -2.14
CA PHE A 194 21.71 -4.70 -2.90
C PHE A 194 21.67 -4.27 -4.35
N ARG A 195 21.42 -5.21 -5.26
CA ARG A 195 21.05 -4.94 -6.64
C ARG A 195 19.58 -5.22 -6.81
N VAL A 196 18.77 -4.21 -7.07
CA VAL A 196 17.32 -4.37 -7.13
C VAL A 196 16.85 -4.22 -8.57
N TYR A 197 16.14 -5.25 -9.04
CA TYR A 197 15.48 -5.28 -10.33
C TYR A 197 14.00 -4.97 -10.13
N CYS A 198 13.51 -3.92 -10.77
CA CYS A 198 12.13 -3.49 -10.67
C CYS A 198 11.41 -3.79 -11.99
N ASP A 199 10.40 -4.67 -11.97
CA ASP A 199 9.46 -4.76 -13.05
C ASP A 199 8.76 -3.42 -13.25
N GLU A 200 8.60 -2.95 -14.51
CA GLU A 200 7.92 -1.67 -14.78
C GLU A 200 6.49 -1.65 -14.26
N THR A 201 5.82 -2.81 -14.21
CA THR A 201 4.47 -3.04 -13.71
C THR A 201 3.40 -2.35 -14.56
N ARG A 202 3.18 -2.88 -15.77
CA ARG A 202 2.06 -2.46 -16.62
C ARG A 202 0.71 -2.76 -15.94
N PRO A 203 -0.37 -1.96 -16.20
CA PRO A 203 -0.37 -0.77 -17.06
C PRO A 203 0.04 0.54 -16.36
N LEU A 204 -0.03 0.65 -15.01
CA LEU A 204 0.14 1.92 -14.29
C LEU A 204 1.60 2.28 -13.98
N LEU A 205 2.56 1.41 -14.32
CA LEU A 205 4.00 1.64 -14.22
C LEU A 205 4.49 2.01 -12.81
N GLN A 206 3.91 1.41 -11.76
CA GLN A 206 4.31 1.70 -10.37
C GLN A 206 5.77 1.30 -10.10
N GLY A 207 6.24 0.20 -10.67
CA GLY A 207 7.64 -0.20 -10.55
C GLY A 207 8.56 0.82 -11.22
N ALA A 208 8.26 1.20 -12.47
CA ALA A 208 9.05 2.17 -13.21
C ALA A 208 9.05 3.57 -12.58
N ARG A 209 7.89 4.03 -12.12
CA ARG A 209 7.70 5.42 -11.69
C ARG A 209 8.00 5.66 -10.22
N LEU A 210 7.74 4.67 -9.38
CA LEU A 210 7.75 4.83 -7.93
C LEU A 210 8.85 4.00 -7.27
N SER A 211 8.92 2.67 -7.52
CA SER A 211 9.95 1.84 -6.89
C SER A 211 11.37 2.22 -7.31
N THR A 212 11.60 2.41 -8.61
CA THR A 212 12.93 2.87 -9.07
C THR A 212 13.26 4.25 -8.54
N PHE A 213 12.26 5.14 -8.44
CA PHE A 213 12.46 6.50 -7.97
C PHE A 213 12.90 6.54 -6.50
N GLU A 214 12.21 5.83 -5.60
CA GLU A 214 12.59 5.80 -4.18
C GLU A 214 13.90 5.04 -3.92
N LEU A 215 14.11 3.88 -4.58
CA LEU A 215 15.34 3.11 -4.43
C LEU A 215 16.57 3.85 -4.95
N THR A 216 16.46 4.52 -6.10
CA THR A 216 17.56 5.35 -6.64
C THR A 216 17.86 6.53 -5.71
N ALA A 217 16.84 7.15 -5.13
CA ALA A 217 17.02 8.23 -4.17
C ALA A 217 17.70 7.77 -2.87
N ASP A 218 17.53 6.50 -2.49
CA ASP A 218 18.22 5.86 -1.36
C ASP A 218 19.63 5.36 -1.72
N GLY A 219 20.07 5.53 -2.96
CA GLY A 219 21.38 5.10 -3.44
C GLY A 219 21.51 3.57 -3.61
N VAL A 220 20.39 2.88 -3.82
CA VAL A 220 20.37 1.45 -4.16
C VAL A 220 20.74 1.26 -5.63
N ASP A 221 21.57 0.27 -5.95
CA ASP A 221 21.84 -0.15 -7.33
C ASP A 221 20.55 -0.74 -7.94
N THR A 222 19.86 0.08 -8.72
CA THR A 222 18.50 -0.18 -9.20
C THR A 222 18.46 -0.33 -10.72
N THR A 223 17.90 -1.44 -11.18
CA THR A 223 17.69 -1.73 -12.61
C THR A 223 16.21 -1.82 -12.92
N LEU A 224 15.74 -0.97 -13.83
CA LEU A 224 14.39 -1.07 -14.39
C LEU A 224 14.36 -2.11 -15.49
N ILE A 225 13.36 -2.99 -15.48
CA ILE A 225 13.09 -3.98 -16.54
C ILE A 225 11.62 -3.93 -16.96
N CYS A 226 11.33 -4.33 -18.22
CA CYS A 226 9.95 -4.62 -18.61
C CYS A 226 9.46 -5.89 -17.90
N ASP A 227 8.16 -5.99 -17.63
CA ASP A 227 7.57 -7.13 -16.90
C ASP A 227 7.92 -8.49 -17.49
N ASN A 228 8.06 -8.57 -18.82
CA ASN A 228 8.41 -9.80 -19.54
C ASN A 228 9.90 -10.16 -19.48
N MET A 229 10.76 -9.31 -18.89
CA MET A 229 12.20 -9.56 -18.75
C MET A 229 12.57 -10.26 -17.45
N ALA A 230 11.63 -10.41 -16.52
CA ALA A 230 11.85 -11.11 -15.24
C ALA A 230 12.45 -12.52 -15.45
N SER A 231 11.95 -13.28 -16.42
CA SER A 231 12.47 -14.60 -16.77
C SER A 231 13.96 -14.56 -17.18
N GLN A 232 14.36 -13.55 -17.94
CA GLN A 232 15.74 -13.44 -18.43
C GLN A 232 16.72 -13.16 -17.30
N VAL A 233 16.42 -12.20 -16.43
CA VAL A 233 17.31 -11.85 -15.31
C VAL A 233 17.41 -12.98 -14.27
N MET A 234 16.31 -13.74 -14.07
CA MET A 234 16.32 -14.96 -13.24
C MET A 234 17.20 -16.05 -13.85
N LYS A 235 17.05 -16.30 -15.15
CA LYS A 235 17.88 -17.28 -15.90
C LYS A 235 19.37 -16.96 -15.85
N GLU A 236 19.73 -15.67 -15.85
CA GLU A 236 21.12 -15.21 -15.76
C GLU A 236 21.70 -15.35 -14.33
N GLY A 237 20.93 -15.82 -13.35
CA GLY A 237 21.37 -15.97 -11.97
C GLY A 237 21.57 -14.65 -11.24
N ARG A 238 20.91 -13.57 -11.68
CA ARG A 238 21.05 -12.23 -11.07
C ARG A 238 20.17 -12.05 -9.85
N ILE A 239 19.17 -12.91 -9.64
CA ILE A 239 18.14 -12.79 -8.62
C ILE A 239 18.31 -13.86 -7.57
N SER A 240 18.52 -13.46 -6.31
CA SER A 240 18.60 -14.33 -5.13
C SER A 240 17.23 -14.53 -4.46
N ALA A 241 16.36 -13.51 -4.52
CA ALA A 241 15.02 -13.53 -3.93
C ALA A 241 14.06 -12.60 -4.67
N VAL A 242 12.78 -12.90 -4.59
CA VAL A 242 11.71 -12.01 -5.05
C VAL A 242 10.93 -11.50 -3.83
N PHE A 243 10.80 -10.18 -3.71
CA PHE A 243 10.05 -9.50 -2.67
C PHE A 243 8.91 -8.67 -3.27
N VAL A 244 7.68 -9.01 -2.92
CA VAL A 244 6.48 -8.28 -3.37
C VAL A 244 5.59 -7.92 -2.18
N GLY A 245 4.80 -6.86 -2.33
CA GLY A 245 3.75 -6.53 -1.39
C GLY A 245 2.52 -7.42 -1.55
N CYS A 246 1.45 -7.09 -0.83
CA CYS A 246 0.14 -7.68 -1.01
C CYS A 246 -0.97 -6.68 -0.75
N ASP A 247 -2.08 -6.85 -1.46
CA ASP A 247 -3.33 -6.12 -1.22
C ASP A 247 -4.26 -6.93 -0.30
N ARG A 248 -4.20 -8.27 -0.38
CA ARG A 248 -4.94 -9.19 0.51
C ARG A 248 -4.32 -10.57 0.53
N VAL A 249 -4.36 -11.23 1.69
CA VAL A 249 -3.92 -12.63 1.86
C VAL A 249 -5.08 -13.42 2.43
N ALA A 250 -5.45 -14.54 1.80
CA ALA A 250 -6.48 -15.45 2.27
C ALA A 250 -5.95 -16.39 3.37
N ALA A 251 -6.85 -17.05 4.11
CA ALA A 251 -6.52 -17.93 5.23
C ALA A 251 -5.62 -19.11 4.85
N ASN A 252 -5.66 -19.57 3.59
CA ASN A 252 -4.79 -20.63 3.07
C ASN A 252 -3.40 -20.11 2.62
N GLY A 253 -3.16 -18.79 2.65
CA GLY A 253 -1.90 -18.17 2.21
C GLY A 253 -1.87 -17.74 0.75
N ASP A 254 -2.95 -17.90 -0.03
CA ASP A 254 -3.05 -17.32 -1.36
C ASP A 254 -2.99 -15.79 -1.24
N ALA A 255 -2.14 -15.14 -2.04
CA ALA A 255 -1.90 -13.71 -1.94
C ALA A 255 -2.36 -12.96 -3.20
N CYS A 256 -3.24 -11.99 -3.02
CA CYS A 256 -3.63 -11.04 -4.05
C CYS A 256 -2.68 -9.85 -4.05
N ASN A 257 -2.14 -9.53 -5.22
CA ASN A 257 -1.30 -8.36 -5.43
C ASN A 257 -1.45 -7.82 -6.86
N LYS A 258 -0.72 -6.77 -7.20
CA LYS A 258 -0.75 -6.12 -8.52
C LYS A 258 -0.62 -7.15 -9.64
N ILE A 259 -1.45 -6.98 -10.70
CA ILE A 259 -1.42 -7.84 -11.89
C ILE A 259 0.00 -8.07 -12.39
N GLY A 260 0.35 -9.31 -12.71
CA GLY A 260 1.69 -9.76 -13.08
C GLY A 260 2.43 -10.51 -11.96
N THR A 261 2.05 -10.32 -10.70
CA THR A 261 2.70 -10.94 -9.53
C THR A 261 2.70 -12.46 -9.60
N SER A 262 1.57 -13.07 -9.98
CA SER A 262 1.47 -14.53 -10.09
C SER A 262 2.39 -15.09 -11.18
N GLY A 263 2.57 -14.36 -12.29
CA GLY A 263 3.52 -14.70 -13.34
C GLY A 263 4.97 -14.70 -12.85
N VAL A 264 5.36 -13.68 -12.08
CA VAL A 264 6.69 -13.60 -11.45
C VAL A 264 6.90 -14.75 -10.46
N ALA A 265 5.89 -15.12 -9.66
CA ALA A 265 5.98 -16.25 -8.72
C ALA A 265 6.18 -17.59 -9.44
N ILE A 266 5.50 -17.82 -10.56
CA ILE A 266 5.68 -19.01 -11.41
C ILE A 266 7.10 -19.06 -11.96
N LEU A 267 7.64 -17.95 -12.47
CA LEU A 267 9.01 -17.86 -12.95
C LEU A 267 10.01 -18.10 -11.82
N ALA A 268 9.83 -17.50 -10.66
CA ALA A 268 10.68 -17.73 -9.48
C ALA A 268 10.71 -19.21 -9.09
N LYS A 269 9.56 -19.87 -9.07
CA LYS A 269 9.45 -21.31 -8.80
C LYS A 269 10.21 -22.14 -9.86
N HIS A 270 10.08 -21.79 -11.13
CA HIS A 270 10.77 -22.47 -12.24
C HIS A 270 12.31 -22.39 -12.12
N TYR A 271 12.83 -21.23 -11.71
CA TYR A 271 14.25 -21.00 -11.54
C TYR A 271 14.80 -21.34 -10.14
N GLY A 272 13.96 -21.86 -9.23
CA GLY A 272 14.36 -22.22 -7.86
C GLY A 272 14.64 -21.02 -6.96
N ILE A 273 14.10 -19.85 -7.27
CA ILE A 273 14.29 -18.61 -6.53
C ILE A 273 13.17 -18.48 -5.49
N PRO A 274 13.46 -18.20 -4.21
CA PRO A 274 12.44 -18.01 -3.20
C PRO A 274 11.61 -16.74 -3.47
N PHE A 275 10.28 -16.88 -3.40
CA PHE A 275 9.32 -15.81 -3.59
C PHE A 275 8.64 -15.49 -2.25
N TYR A 276 8.75 -14.26 -1.80
CA TYR A 276 8.21 -13.79 -0.53
C TYR A 276 7.17 -12.70 -0.72
N VAL A 277 6.11 -12.78 0.08
CA VAL A 277 5.06 -11.76 0.18
C VAL A 277 5.25 -11.00 1.49
N LEU A 278 5.36 -9.67 1.43
CA LEU A 278 5.62 -8.83 2.60
C LEU A 278 4.46 -7.84 2.79
N GLY A 279 3.77 -7.93 3.91
CA GLY A 279 2.65 -7.04 4.23
C GLY A 279 2.22 -7.13 5.69
N PRO A 280 1.53 -6.11 6.21
CA PRO A 280 1.08 -6.10 7.58
C PRO A 280 -0.04 -7.13 7.81
N THR A 281 -0.19 -7.58 9.05
CA THR A 281 -1.27 -8.51 9.42
C THR A 281 -2.66 -7.98 9.08
N SER A 282 -2.84 -6.67 8.97
CA SER A 282 -4.10 -6.03 8.52
C SER A 282 -4.50 -6.37 7.08
N THR A 283 -3.59 -6.90 6.25
CA THR A 283 -3.89 -7.38 4.90
C THR A 283 -4.33 -8.84 4.87
N ILE A 284 -4.18 -9.57 5.99
CA ILE A 284 -4.58 -10.97 6.11
C ILE A 284 -6.06 -11.04 6.47
N ASP A 285 -6.85 -11.63 5.57
CA ASP A 285 -8.30 -11.79 5.74
C ASP A 285 -8.62 -13.26 6.03
N MET A 286 -8.73 -13.59 7.33
CA MET A 286 -9.04 -14.94 7.78
C MET A 286 -10.49 -15.39 7.49
N SER A 287 -11.37 -14.47 7.05
CA SER A 287 -12.73 -14.81 6.63
C SER A 287 -12.78 -15.39 5.22
N ILE A 288 -11.80 -15.07 4.38
CA ILE A 288 -11.66 -15.61 3.03
C ILE A 288 -10.79 -16.87 3.09
N GLN A 289 -11.36 -18.00 2.71
CA GLN A 289 -10.67 -19.29 2.84
C GLN A 289 -9.60 -19.49 1.77
N THR A 290 -9.86 -19.07 0.54
CA THR A 290 -8.95 -19.22 -0.62
C THR A 290 -8.91 -17.96 -1.48
N GLY A 291 -7.88 -17.82 -2.26
CA GLY A 291 -7.74 -16.69 -3.20
C GLY A 291 -8.84 -16.62 -4.28
N LYS A 292 -9.59 -17.71 -4.50
CA LYS A 292 -10.71 -17.74 -5.44
C LYS A 292 -11.87 -16.84 -5.02
N ASP A 293 -11.98 -16.58 -3.72
CA ASP A 293 -13.04 -15.77 -3.14
C ASP A 293 -12.72 -14.27 -3.14
N ILE A 294 -11.51 -13.90 -3.58
CA ILE A 294 -11.07 -12.50 -3.67
C ILE A 294 -11.65 -11.85 -4.92
N VAL A 295 -12.44 -10.80 -4.73
CA VAL A 295 -13.01 -10.01 -5.85
C VAL A 295 -11.92 -9.14 -6.46
N ILE A 296 -11.68 -9.31 -7.77
CA ILE A 296 -10.67 -8.57 -8.51
C ILE A 296 -11.27 -7.33 -9.18
N GLU A 297 -10.75 -6.16 -8.84
CA GLU A 297 -11.11 -4.87 -9.43
C GLU A 297 -10.79 -4.85 -10.93
N GLN A 298 -11.76 -4.45 -11.76
CA GLN A 298 -11.55 -4.19 -13.18
C GLN A 298 -11.30 -2.69 -13.40
N ARG A 299 -10.28 -2.37 -14.19
CA ARG A 299 -9.83 -1.00 -14.43
C ARG A 299 -10.19 -0.51 -15.84
N PRO A 300 -10.24 0.83 -16.04
CA PRO A 300 -10.52 1.39 -17.36
C PRO A 300 -9.53 0.91 -18.44
N PRO A 301 -10.02 0.60 -19.67
CA PRO A 301 -9.17 0.12 -20.75
C PRO A 301 -8.14 1.14 -21.22
N GLU A 302 -8.40 2.43 -21.03
CA GLU A 302 -7.52 3.54 -21.39
C GLU A 302 -6.19 3.49 -20.66
N GLU A 303 -6.13 2.88 -19.47
CA GLU A 303 -4.87 2.66 -18.75
C GLU A 303 -3.88 1.80 -19.56
N ILE A 304 -4.39 0.87 -20.39
CA ILE A 304 -3.57 0.04 -21.27
C ILE A 304 -3.29 0.75 -22.59
N THR A 305 -4.31 1.35 -23.19
CA THR A 305 -4.27 1.77 -24.58
C THR A 305 -3.80 3.20 -24.83
N GLU A 306 -3.84 4.06 -23.79
CA GLU A 306 -3.65 5.51 -23.98
C GLU A 306 -2.73 6.14 -22.94
N MET A 307 -2.88 5.78 -21.67
CA MET A 307 -2.35 6.56 -20.53
C MET A 307 -0.90 7.03 -20.66
N TRP A 308 -0.01 6.23 -21.24
CA TRP A 308 1.43 6.53 -21.35
C TRP A 308 1.90 6.82 -22.78
N TYR A 309 0.97 7.01 -23.68
CA TYR A 309 1.27 7.21 -25.10
C TYR A 309 0.71 8.55 -25.58
N SER A 310 1.43 9.23 -26.45
CA SER A 310 0.97 10.48 -27.09
C SER A 310 -0.21 10.27 -28.04
N LYS A 311 -0.40 9.03 -28.50
CA LYS A 311 -1.51 8.57 -29.32
C LYS A 311 -1.94 7.20 -28.82
N ARG A 312 -3.22 6.86 -29.03
CA ARG A 312 -3.73 5.52 -28.76
C ARG A 312 -2.86 4.47 -29.46
N MET A 313 -2.41 3.46 -28.70
CA MET A 313 -1.47 2.44 -29.20
C MET A 313 -2.18 1.18 -29.74
N ALA A 314 -3.48 1.04 -29.53
CA ALA A 314 -4.27 -0.09 -29.98
C ALA A 314 -5.38 0.36 -30.93
N PRO A 315 -5.81 -0.49 -31.91
CA PRO A 315 -6.89 -0.16 -32.86
C PRO A 315 -8.21 0.14 -32.12
N ASP A 316 -9.04 0.99 -32.74
CA ASP A 316 -10.40 1.21 -32.25
C ASP A 316 -11.21 -0.09 -32.30
N GLY A 317 -12.08 -0.29 -31.31
CA GLY A 317 -12.93 -1.48 -31.21
C GLY A 317 -12.24 -2.74 -30.67
N VAL A 318 -10.93 -2.73 -30.39
CA VAL A 318 -10.26 -3.85 -29.70
C VAL A 318 -10.80 -4.01 -28.29
N LYS A 319 -11.12 -5.24 -27.91
CA LYS A 319 -11.52 -5.57 -26.53
C LYS A 319 -10.30 -5.52 -25.63
N VAL A 320 -10.44 -4.90 -24.46
CA VAL A 320 -9.38 -4.79 -23.45
C VAL A 320 -9.82 -5.51 -22.19
N TYR A 321 -8.92 -6.31 -21.62
CA TYR A 321 -9.06 -6.95 -20.31
C TYR A 321 -8.03 -6.37 -19.37
N ASN A 322 -8.47 -5.66 -18.33
CA ASN A 322 -7.59 -4.90 -17.42
C ASN A 322 -7.92 -5.16 -15.94
N PRO A 323 -7.66 -6.37 -15.42
CA PRO A 323 -7.75 -6.61 -13.98
C PRO A 323 -6.61 -5.86 -13.26
N ALA A 324 -6.92 -5.25 -12.10
CA ALA A 324 -5.93 -4.54 -11.31
C ALA A 324 -4.94 -5.46 -10.61
N PHE A 325 -5.38 -6.67 -10.27
CA PHE A 325 -4.67 -7.63 -9.42
C PHE A 325 -4.74 -9.03 -10.00
N ASP A 326 -3.85 -9.90 -9.54
CA ASP A 326 -3.95 -11.35 -9.69
C ASP A 326 -3.74 -12.05 -8.34
N VAL A 327 -4.02 -13.33 -8.29
CA VAL A 327 -3.84 -14.17 -7.10
C VAL A 327 -2.71 -15.14 -7.33
N THR A 328 -1.72 -15.08 -6.45
CA THR A 328 -0.60 -16.01 -6.38
C THR A 328 -0.97 -17.17 -5.45
N SER A 329 -0.91 -18.42 -5.95
CA SER A 329 -1.11 -19.60 -5.12
C SER A 329 -0.07 -19.68 -4.02
N HIS A 330 -0.50 -20.03 -2.82
CA HIS A 330 0.37 -20.24 -1.67
C HIS A 330 1.47 -21.28 -1.90
N GLU A 331 1.30 -22.22 -2.84
CA GLU A 331 2.31 -23.22 -3.23
C GLU A 331 3.54 -22.60 -3.90
N LEU A 332 3.43 -21.37 -4.41
CA LEU A 332 4.52 -20.62 -5.03
C LEU A 332 5.23 -19.69 -4.03
N ILE A 333 4.69 -19.53 -2.82
CA ILE A 333 5.16 -18.58 -1.82
C ILE A 333 6.06 -19.32 -0.81
N ALA A 334 7.30 -18.86 -0.65
CA ALA A 334 8.26 -19.41 0.28
C ALA A 334 8.05 -18.93 1.73
N GLY A 335 7.47 -17.74 1.88
CA GLY A 335 7.12 -17.16 3.17
C GLY A 335 6.29 -15.89 3.03
N ILE A 336 5.43 -15.63 4.02
CA ILE A 336 4.68 -14.39 4.18
C ILE A 336 5.24 -13.67 5.40
N VAL A 337 5.84 -12.50 5.16
CA VAL A 337 6.53 -11.69 6.17
C VAL A 337 5.57 -10.62 6.69
N THR A 338 5.39 -10.60 8.00
CA THR A 338 4.55 -9.62 8.69
C THR A 338 5.32 -8.93 9.82
N GLU A 339 4.73 -7.92 10.44
CA GLU A 339 5.29 -7.28 11.64
C GLU A 339 5.35 -8.20 12.87
N LYS A 340 4.68 -9.36 12.82
CA LYS A 340 4.69 -10.37 13.89
C LYS A 340 5.61 -11.56 13.60
N GLY A 341 6.24 -11.60 12.42
CA GLY A 341 7.15 -12.68 12.03
C GLY A 341 6.90 -13.21 10.63
N ILE A 342 7.53 -14.33 10.32
CA ILE A 342 7.48 -14.98 9.01
C ILE A 342 6.60 -16.24 9.09
N ALA A 343 5.44 -16.20 8.42
CA ALA A 343 4.65 -17.40 8.19
C ALA A 343 5.30 -18.24 7.10
N LYS A 344 5.43 -19.55 7.35
CA LYS A 344 5.92 -20.55 6.39
C LYS A 344 4.85 -21.63 6.18
N PRO A 345 4.87 -22.35 5.05
CA PRO A 345 3.95 -23.47 4.84
C PRO A 345 4.00 -24.49 5.99
N PRO A 346 2.87 -25.11 6.38
CA PRO A 346 1.51 -24.88 5.88
C PRO A 346 0.89 -23.58 6.44
N TYR A 347 0.41 -22.73 5.53
CA TYR A 347 -0.06 -21.38 5.89
C TYR A 347 -1.31 -21.37 6.73
N THR A 348 -2.21 -22.33 6.57
CA THR A 348 -3.42 -22.48 7.38
C THR A 348 -3.14 -22.57 8.89
N GLU A 349 -1.97 -23.03 9.27
CA GLU A 349 -1.52 -23.09 10.66
C GLU A 349 -0.68 -21.88 11.05
N SER A 350 0.31 -21.52 10.21
CA SER A 350 1.26 -20.47 10.53
C SER A 350 0.62 -19.08 10.54
N LEU A 351 -0.33 -18.79 9.62
CA LEU A 351 -1.09 -17.55 9.64
C LEU A 351 -2.01 -17.46 10.87
N LYS A 352 -2.68 -18.55 11.25
CA LYS A 352 -3.47 -18.56 12.50
C LYS A 352 -2.64 -18.19 13.72
N LYS A 353 -1.38 -18.69 13.81
CA LYS A 353 -0.47 -18.36 14.92
C LYS A 353 -0.09 -16.88 14.91
N ILE A 354 0.21 -16.32 13.74
CA ILE A 354 0.55 -14.90 13.57
C ILE A 354 -0.64 -13.98 13.92
N MET A 355 -1.87 -14.41 13.60
CA MET A 355 -3.08 -13.64 13.85
C MET A 355 -3.57 -13.70 15.30
N LEU A 356 -3.02 -14.58 16.12
CA LEU A 356 -3.29 -14.56 17.57
C LEU A 356 -2.81 -13.25 18.20
N PRO A 357 -3.53 -12.76 19.23
CA PRO A 357 -3.21 -11.53 19.94
C PRO A 357 -1.80 -11.51 20.54
#